data_5cca0b2e2a7982eb9b4f2c1673e84aec
#
_entry.id   5cca0b2e2a7982eb9b4f2c1673e84aec
#
_cell.length_a   1.000
_cell.length_b   1.000
_cell.length_c   1.000
_cell.angle_alpha   90.00
_cell.angle_beta   90.00
_cell.angle_gamma   90.00
#
_symmetry.space_group_name_H-M   'P 1'
#
loop_
_entity.id
_entity.type
_entity.pdbx_description
1 polymer ?
#
loop_
_entity_poly.entity_id
_entity_poly.type
_entity_poly.pdbx_seq_one_letter_code
_entity_poly.pdbx_strand_id
1 'polypeptide(L)'
;MGLLEDLNSLFQEFLYPSVGFYALTVERVLLSLIVTFVLTMFIYYVYRKVFRGVIYTKNFNFTLVLVGLVVTLVTIPISSSVALSLGMIGALSIIRFRTAIKDPAEIAFTFWAIAVGIASGAALYMVAIIGSPIIGLFLIALSRAKMHGSDPYLLVVHYSSDAENAVQQTLPKGKIRSRTVTRDGVELMLEVRMKDKETSKIDELLKIEGVKDASLVCYSADTAP
;
A
#
# COMPACT_ATOMS: atom_id res chain seq x y z
N MET A 1 -54.59 23.95 -2.01
CA MET A 1 -53.44 24.68 -2.60
C MET A 1 -52.25 24.65 -1.65
N GLY A 2 -52.42 24.84 -0.34
CA GLY A 2 -51.30 24.86 0.64
C GLY A 2 -50.46 23.59 0.72
N LEU A 3 -51.06 22.42 0.61
CA LEU A 3 -50.32 21.13 0.80
C LEU A 3 -49.32 20.84 -0.33
N LEU A 4 -49.60 21.31 -1.55
CA LEU A 4 -48.64 21.20 -2.68
C LEU A 4 -47.53 22.24 -2.58
N GLU A 5 -47.80 23.42 -2.04
CA GLU A 5 -46.81 24.45 -1.77
C GLU A 5 -45.89 24.05 -0.63
N ASP A 6 -46.44 23.46 0.45
CA ASP A 6 -45.67 22.91 1.57
C ASP A 6 -44.80 21.73 1.13
N LEU A 7 -45.34 20.83 0.28
CA LEU A 7 -44.55 19.71 -0.28
C LEU A 7 -43.44 20.21 -1.19
N ASN A 8 -43.70 21.23 -1.99
CA ASN A 8 -42.69 21.82 -2.88
C ASN A 8 -41.61 22.57 -2.09
N SER A 9 -42.00 23.28 -1.01
CA SER A 9 -41.01 23.93 -0.13
C SER A 9 -40.13 22.92 0.60
N LEU A 10 -40.69 21.83 1.13
CA LEU A 10 -39.95 20.73 1.74
C LEU A 10 -39.05 20.03 0.72
N PHE A 11 -39.52 19.85 -0.51
CA PHE A 11 -38.72 19.27 -1.59
C PHE A 11 -37.59 20.19 -2.03
N GLN A 12 -37.84 21.49 -2.07
CA GLN A 12 -36.82 22.51 -2.33
C GLN A 12 -35.78 22.58 -1.19
N GLU A 13 -36.22 22.52 0.06
CA GLU A 13 -35.31 22.52 1.23
C GLU A 13 -34.50 21.23 1.32
N PHE A 14 -35.05 20.08 0.93
CA PHE A 14 -34.35 18.80 0.85
C PHE A 14 -33.33 18.77 -0.31
N LEU A 15 -33.70 19.29 -1.48
CA LEU A 15 -32.83 19.32 -2.67
C LEU A 15 -31.80 20.44 -2.60
N TYR A 16 -32.11 21.55 -1.97
CA TYR A 16 -31.27 22.74 -1.82
C TYR A 16 -31.26 23.22 -0.36
N PRO A 17 -30.74 22.43 0.55
CA PRO A 17 -30.65 22.83 1.94
C PRO A 17 -29.85 24.15 2.03
N SER A 18 -30.49 25.17 2.56
CA SER A 18 -29.91 26.50 2.74
C SER A 18 -28.75 26.53 3.77
N VAL A 19 -28.59 25.44 4.50
CA VAL A 19 -27.57 25.31 5.52
C VAL A 19 -26.35 24.58 4.92
N GLY A 20 -25.36 25.33 4.49
CA GLY A 20 -23.99 24.81 4.29
C GLY A 20 -23.56 24.44 2.88
N PHE A 21 -24.38 24.66 1.83
CA PHE A 21 -23.87 24.55 0.46
C PHE A 21 -23.05 25.79 0.14
N TYR A 22 -21.76 25.69 0.35
CA TYR A 22 -20.83 26.73 -0.04
C TYR A 22 -20.91 26.96 -1.55
N ALA A 23 -21.16 28.20 -1.96
CA ALA A 23 -21.18 28.59 -3.35
C ALA A 23 -19.91 28.07 -4.06
N LEU A 24 -20.08 27.49 -5.25
CA LEU A 24 -18.96 27.07 -6.09
C LEU A 24 -18.26 28.32 -6.62
N THR A 25 -17.25 28.78 -5.90
CA THR A 25 -16.39 29.87 -6.35
C THR A 25 -15.10 29.30 -6.92
N VAL A 26 -14.54 29.97 -7.92
CA VAL A 26 -13.27 29.59 -8.53
C VAL A 26 -12.17 29.51 -7.46
N GLU A 27 -12.19 30.44 -6.51
CA GLU A 27 -11.26 30.50 -5.39
C GLU A 27 -11.29 29.23 -4.54
N ARG A 28 -12.50 28.72 -4.22
CA ARG A 28 -12.68 27.47 -3.47
C ARG A 28 -12.15 26.25 -4.23
N VAL A 29 -12.45 26.18 -5.53
CA VAL A 29 -11.96 25.07 -6.37
C VAL A 29 -10.42 25.06 -6.41
N LEU A 30 -9.81 26.23 -6.63
CA LEU A 30 -8.35 26.36 -6.65
C LEU A 30 -7.74 26.02 -5.29
N LEU A 31 -8.31 26.52 -4.19
CA LEU A 31 -7.84 26.23 -2.84
C LEU A 31 -7.90 24.71 -2.54
N SER A 32 -9.02 24.06 -2.85
CA SER A 32 -9.18 22.61 -2.65
C SER A 32 -8.14 21.81 -3.44
N LEU A 33 -7.90 22.15 -4.69
CA LEU A 33 -6.90 21.50 -5.53
C LEU A 33 -5.47 21.74 -5.04
N ILE A 34 -5.15 22.95 -4.59
CA ILE A 34 -3.83 23.27 -4.04
C ILE A 34 -3.59 22.49 -2.73
N VAL A 35 -4.55 22.51 -1.81
CA VAL A 35 -4.45 21.74 -0.56
C VAL A 35 -4.27 20.26 -0.83
N THR A 36 -5.09 19.69 -1.73
CA THR A 36 -4.95 18.28 -2.13
C THR A 36 -3.58 18.00 -2.73
N PHE A 37 -3.12 18.82 -3.63
CA PHE A 37 -1.80 18.65 -4.26
C PHE A 37 -0.67 18.63 -3.23
N VAL A 38 -0.67 19.57 -2.29
CA VAL A 38 0.34 19.62 -1.22
C VAL A 38 0.28 18.38 -0.34
N LEU A 39 -0.92 17.95 0.07
CA LEU A 39 -1.09 16.78 0.92
C LEU A 39 -0.76 15.48 0.19
N THR A 40 -1.11 15.34 -1.09
CA THR A 40 -0.74 14.17 -1.88
C THR A 40 0.75 14.12 -2.19
N MET A 41 1.42 15.27 -2.33
CA MET A 41 2.90 15.33 -2.37
C MET A 41 3.52 14.88 -1.05
N PHE A 42 2.90 15.21 0.07
CA PHE A 42 3.32 14.68 1.37
C PHE A 42 3.15 13.15 1.42
N ILE A 43 2.02 12.61 0.95
CA ILE A 43 1.78 11.15 0.84
C ILE A 43 2.85 10.51 -0.06
N TYR A 44 3.14 11.09 -1.21
CA TYR A 44 4.21 10.66 -2.12
C TYR A 44 5.55 10.54 -1.39
N TYR A 45 5.92 11.55 -0.59
CA TYR A 45 7.17 11.54 0.17
C TYR A 45 7.19 10.46 1.23
N VAL A 46 6.09 10.27 1.98
CA VAL A 46 5.95 9.24 3.00
C VAL A 46 6.05 7.85 2.37
N TYR A 47 5.34 7.60 1.25
CA TYR A 47 5.40 6.33 0.52
C TYR A 47 6.84 6.00 0.11
N ARG A 48 7.54 6.96 -0.50
CA ARG A 48 8.94 6.79 -0.90
C ARG A 48 9.86 6.44 0.28
N LYS A 49 9.57 6.96 1.48
CA LYS A 49 10.37 6.74 2.67
C LYS A 49 10.05 5.42 3.38
N VAL A 50 8.79 5.04 3.40
CA VAL A 50 8.27 3.85 4.10
C VAL A 50 8.39 2.61 3.23
N PHE A 51 8.10 2.74 1.92
CA PHE A 51 8.07 1.62 1.00
C PHE A 51 9.47 1.34 0.45
N ARG A 52 10.06 0.25 0.94
CA ARG A 52 11.34 -0.30 0.51
C ARG A 52 11.19 -1.68 -0.16
N GLY A 53 10.04 -1.95 -0.78
CA GLY A 53 9.77 -3.20 -1.48
C GLY A 53 10.69 -3.40 -2.69
N VAL A 54 10.87 -4.66 -3.09
CA VAL A 54 11.70 -5.10 -4.22
C VAL A 54 11.26 -4.47 -5.55
N ILE A 55 10.01 -4.00 -5.63
CA ILE A 55 9.44 -3.38 -6.83
C ILE A 55 8.89 -1.98 -6.46
N TYR A 56 9.77 -1.01 -6.27
CA TYR A 56 9.37 0.40 -6.22
C TYR A 56 8.95 0.84 -7.63
N THR A 57 7.65 0.99 -7.88
CA THR A 57 7.12 1.53 -9.13
C THR A 57 6.98 3.06 -9.03
N LYS A 58 7.86 3.79 -9.69
CA LYS A 58 7.76 5.27 -9.81
C LYS A 58 6.39 5.72 -10.30
N ASN A 59 5.76 4.92 -11.17
CA ASN A 59 4.44 5.18 -11.73
C ASN A 59 3.33 5.18 -10.67
N PHE A 60 3.41 4.31 -9.67
CA PHE A 60 2.40 4.26 -8.60
C PHE A 60 2.38 5.54 -7.76
N ASN A 61 3.54 6.08 -7.44
CA ASN A 61 3.64 7.36 -6.72
C ASN A 61 2.94 8.52 -7.44
N PHE A 62 3.09 8.59 -8.77
CA PHE A 62 2.40 9.58 -9.57
C PHE A 62 0.88 9.36 -9.56
N THR A 63 0.47 8.09 -9.59
CA THR A 63 -0.94 7.71 -9.52
C THR A 63 -1.60 8.17 -8.21
N LEU A 64 -0.90 8.14 -7.08
CA LEU A 64 -1.44 8.65 -5.80
C LEU A 64 -1.82 10.13 -5.87
N VAL A 65 -0.98 10.95 -6.49
CA VAL A 65 -1.26 12.38 -6.66
C VAL A 65 -2.45 12.59 -7.59
N LEU A 66 -2.49 11.89 -8.71
CA LEU A 66 -3.60 11.97 -9.66
C LEU A 66 -4.93 11.53 -9.03
N VAL A 67 -4.94 10.41 -8.31
CA VAL A 67 -6.14 9.91 -7.64
C VAL A 67 -6.67 10.94 -6.65
N GLY A 68 -5.83 11.52 -5.81
CA GLY A 68 -6.25 12.57 -4.88
C GLY A 68 -6.89 13.77 -5.58
N LEU A 69 -6.24 14.30 -6.63
CA LEU A 69 -6.76 15.43 -7.40
C LEU A 69 -8.08 15.12 -8.11
N VAL A 70 -8.19 13.95 -8.74
CA VAL A 70 -9.43 13.52 -9.42
C VAL A 70 -10.56 13.36 -8.41
N VAL A 71 -10.29 12.74 -7.26
CA VAL A 71 -11.29 12.59 -6.19
C VAL A 71 -11.73 13.95 -5.65
N THR A 72 -10.81 14.91 -5.47
CA THR A 72 -11.16 16.27 -5.07
C THR A 72 -12.10 16.92 -6.09
N LEU A 73 -11.74 16.84 -7.38
CA LEU A 73 -12.55 17.43 -8.46
C LEU A 73 -13.96 16.83 -8.51
N VAL A 74 -14.08 15.53 -8.28
CA VAL A 74 -15.37 14.82 -8.23
C VAL A 74 -16.15 15.18 -6.96
N THR A 75 -15.50 15.35 -5.82
CA THR A 75 -16.14 15.62 -4.54
C THR A 75 -16.69 17.04 -4.44
N ILE A 76 -16.06 18.03 -5.08
CA ILE A 76 -16.53 19.42 -5.07
C ILE A 76 -18.01 19.55 -5.49
N PRO A 77 -18.45 19.07 -6.67
CA PRO A 77 -19.85 19.14 -7.05
C PRO A 77 -20.76 18.25 -6.20
N ILE A 78 -20.27 17.10 -5.73
CA ILE A 78 -21.03 16.21 -4.84
C ILE A 78 -21.40 16.94 -3.55
N SER A 79 -20.46 17.67 -2.98
CA SER A 79 -20.69 18.43 -1.74
C SER A 79 -21.59 19.64 -1.91
N SER A 80 -21.92 20.05 -3.14
CA SER A 80 -22.76 21.20 -3.46
C SER A 80 -24.22 20.84 -3.72
N SER A 81 -24.57 19.56 -3.92
CA SER A 81 -25.95 19.15 -4.24
C SER A 81 -26.20 17.68 -3.88
N VAL A 82 -27.28 17.44 -3.13
CA VAL A 82 -27.72 16.08 -2.78
C VAL A 82 -28.08 15.26 -4.03
N ALA A 83 -28.70 15.88 -5.00
CA ALA A 83 -29.07 15.23 -6.25
C ALA A 83 -27.86 14.76 -7.03
N LEU A 84 -26.79 15.59 -7.09
CA LEU A 84 -25.51 15.21 -7.70
C LEU A 84 -24.82 14.10 -6.89
N SER A 85 -24.89 14.14 -5.55
CA SER A 85 -24.35 13.07 -4.70
C SER A 85 -24.95 11.72 -5.02
N LEU A 86 -26.28 11.63 -5.09
CA LEU A 86 -27.00 10.39 -5.42
C LEU A 86 -26.69 9.90 -6.84
N GLY A 87 -26.69 10.81 -7.82
CA GLY A 87 -26.36 10.50 -9.21
C GLY A 87 -24.92 9.96 -9.35
N MET A 88 -23.97 10.55 -8.64
CA MET A 88 -22.57 10.16 -8.68
C MET A 88 -22.32 8.80 -8.01
N ILE A 89 -22.99 8.50 -6.88
CA ILE A 89 -22.92 7.17 -6.25
C ILE A 89 -23.41 6.10 -7.25
N GLY A 90 -24.51 6.37 -7.96
CA GLY A 90 -25.02 5.50 -9.01
C GLY A 90 -24.02 5.32 -10.15
N ALA A 91 -23.41 6.40 -10.65
CA ALA A 91 -22.42 6.35 -11.71
C ALA A 91 -21.14 5.60 -11.31
N LEU A 92 -20.63 5.83 -10.09
CA LEU A 92 -19.45 5.16 -9.59
C LEU A 92 -19.66 3.66 -9.34
N SER A 93 -20.88 3.22 -9.04
CA SER A 93 -21.21 1.81 -8.84
C SER A 93 -21.06 0.95 -10.11
N ILE A 94 -21.07 1.58 -11.28
CA ILE A 94 -20.90 0.91 -12.59
C ILE A 94 -19.41 0.68 -12.89
N ILE A 95 -18.51 1.44 -12.25
CA ILE A 95 -17.07 1.33 -12.50
C ILE A 95 -16.51 0.08 -11.82
N ARG A 96 -16.14 -0.90 -12.62
CA ARG A 96 -15.50 -2.12 -12.15
C ARG A 96 -14.00 -2.08 -12.43
N PHE A 97 -13.19 -2.02 -11.38
CA PHE A 97 -11.74 -2.20 -11.51
C PHE A 97 -11.43 -3.67 -11.81
N ARG A 98 -10.70 -3.94 -12.90
CA ARG A 98 -10.27 -5.30 -13.28
C ARG A 98 -8.80 -5.59 -12.95
N THR A 99 -8.06 -4.60 -12.48
CA THR A 99 -6.66 -4.74 -12.13
C THR A 99 -6.53 -5.10 -10.65
N ALA A 100 -5.89 -6.23 -10.36
CA ALA A 100 -5.53 -6.58 -9.00
C ALA A 100 -4.39 -5.67 -8.52
N ILE A 101 -4.59 -4.98 -7.41
CA ILE A 101 -3.51 -4.29 -6.69
C ILE A 101 -2.73 -5.39 -5.97
N LYS A 102 -1.44 -5.54 -6.30
CA LYS A 102 -0.63 -6.68 -5.83
C LYS A 102 -0.14 -6.52 -4.38
N ASP A 103 0.02 -5.28 -3.90
CA ASP A 103 0.58 -5.01 -2.57
C ASP A 103 -0.48 -4.40 -1.66
N PRO A 104 -0.77 -5.01 -0.49
CA PRO A 104 -1.70 -4.46 0.50
C PRO A 104 -1.32 -3.05 0.97
N ALA A 105 -0.03 -2.71 1.01
CA ALA A 105 0.43 -1.37 1.39
C ALA A 105 0.03 -0.32 0.34
N GLU A 106 0.07 -0.65 -0.96
CA GLU A 106 -0.37 0.25 -2.03
C GLU A 106 -1.84 0.60 -1.90
N ILE A 107 -2.67 -0.37 -1.47
CA ILE A 107 -4.08 -0.15 -1.19
C ILE A 107 -4.25 0.92 -0.10
N ALA A 108 -3.53 0.80 1.01
CA ALA A 108 -3.62 1.73 2.13
C ALA A 108 -3.24 3.17 1.72
N PHE A 109 -2.17 3.35 0.94
CA PHE A 109 -1.77 4.65 0.42
C PHE A 109 -2.79 5.23 -0.56
N THR A 110 -3.39 4.38 -1.40
CA THR A 110 -4.46 4.79 -2.33
C THR A 110 -5.68 5.28 -1.56
N PHE A 111 -6.15 4.55 -0.55
CA PHE A 111 -7.24 4.97 0.30
C PHE A 111 -6.95 6.27 1.05
N TRP A 112 -5.71 6.47 1.49
CA TRP A 112 -5.31 7.73 2.12
C TRP A 112 -5.38 8.91 1.13
N ALA A 113 -4.90 8.75 -0.10
CA ALA A 113 -5.02 9.77 -1.15
C ALA A 113 -6.49 10.10 -1.47
N ILE A 114 -7.36 9.08 -1.53
CA ILE A 114 -8.81 9.23 -1.72
C ILE A 114 -9.41 10.01 -0.55
N ALA A 115 -9.11 9.66 0.69
CA ALA A 115 -9.62 10.33 1.88
C ALA A 115 -9.24 11.82 1.93
N VAL A 116 -8.00 12.14 1.57
CA VAL A 116 -7.54 13.53 1.44
C VAL A 116 -8.32 14.26 0.34
N GLY A 117 -8.54 13.61 -0.80
CA GLY A 117 -9.30 14.17 -1.91
C GLY A 117 -10.75 14.47 -1.52
N ILE A 118 -11.41 13.54 -0.82
CA ILE A 118 -12.79 13.72 -0.31
C ILE A 118 -12.84 14.87 0.70
N ALA A 119 -11.97 14.87 1.70
CA ALA A 119 -11.97 15.89 2.73
C ALA A 119 -11.71 17.30 2.15
N SER A 120 -10.75 17.43 1.25
CA SER A 120 -10.43 18.70 0.60
C SER A 120 -11.56 19.17 -0.33
N GLY A 121 -12.14 18.27 -1.11
CA GLY A 121 -13.27 18.56 -2.00
C GLY A 121 -14.52 18.98 -1.24
N ALA A 122 -14.76 18.41 -0.07
CA ALA A 122 -15.84 18.79 0.84
C ALA A 122 -15.55 20.07 1.67
N ALA A 123 -14.41 20.74 1.41
CA ALA A 123 -13.93 21.90 2.16
C ALA A 123 -13.61 21.63 3.66
N LEU A 124 -13.40 20.37 4.04
CA LEU A 124 -13.00 19.95 5.37
C LEU A 124 -11.45 20.00 5.51
N TYR A 125 -10.85 21.14 5.19
CA TYR A 125 -9.40 21.29 5.12
C TYR A 125 -8.70 20.95 6.43
N MET A 126 -9.30 21.30 7.57
CA MET A 126 -8.72 21.00 8.90
C MET A 126 -8.55 19.49 9.11
N VAL A 127 -9.54 18.69 8.69
CA VAL A 127 -9.47 17.22 8.78
C VAL A 127 -8.33 16.68 7.92
N ALA A 128 -8.20 17.16 6.68
CA ALA A 128 -7.15 16.73 5.78
C ALA A 128 -5.75 17.14 6.28
N ILE A 129 -5.59 18.41 6.71
CA ILE A 129 -4.31 18.98 7.14
C ILE A 129 -3.81 18.36 8.45
N ILE A 130 -4.70 18.09 9.41
CA ILE A 130 -4.33 17.49 10.69
C ILE A 130 -4.22 15.98 10.55
N GLY A 131 -5.16 15.34 9.87
CA GLY A 131 -5.22 13.87 9.75
C GLY A 131 -4.05 13.28 8.96
N SER A 132 -3.63 13.93 7.85
CA SER A 132 -2.56 13.39 7.02
C SER A 132 -1.21 13.29 7.72
N PRO A 133 -0.71 14.31 8.46
CA PRO A 133 0.54 14.17 9.21
C PRO A 133 0.46 13.09 10.30
N ILE A 134 -0.69 12.93 10.96
CA ILE A 134 -0.88 11.89 11.98
C ILE A 134 -0.75 10.50 11.35
N ILE A 135 -1.46 10.25 10.23
CA ILE A 135 -1.36 8.98 9.49
C ILE A 135 0.08 8.74 9.02
N GLY A 136 0.71 9.77 8.44
CA GLY A 136 2.09 9.68 7.97
C GLY A 136 3.08 9.35 9.09
N LEU A 137 2.93 9.97 10.26
CA LEU A 137 3.75 9.68 11.45
C LEU A 137 3.58 8.23 11.90
N PHE A 138 2.32 7.76 11.98
CA PHE A 138 2.01 6.36 12.32
C PHE A 138 2.67 5.38 11.34
N LEU A 139 2.53 5.60 10.04
CA LEU A 139 3.13 4.73 9.02
C LEU A 139 4.65 4.70 9.11
N ILE A 140 5.29 5.85 9.31
CA ILE A 140 6.74 5.94 9.51
C ILE A 140 7.17 5.21 10.79
N ALA A 141 6.42 5.36 11.88
CA ALA A 141 6.70 4.67 13.16
C ALA A 141 6.56 3.14 13.01
N LEU A 142 5.47 2.66 12.38
CA LEU A 142 5.27 1.24 12.10
C LEU A 142 6.36 0.66 11.18
N SER A 143 6.73 1.40 10.14
CA SER A 143 7.80 0.98 9.22
C SER A 143 9.13 0.81 9.95
N ARG A 144 9.46 1.72 10.87
CA ARG A 144 10.68 1.60 11.69
C ARG A 144 10.62 0.42 12.66
N ALA A 145 9.47 0.16 13.27
CA ALA A 145 9.27 -0.98 14.17
C ALA A 145 9.43 -2.32 13.42
N LYS A 146 8.91 -2.42 12.19
CA LYS A 146 9.01 -3.62 11.35
C LYS A 146 10.44 -3.86 10.83
N MET A 147 11.28 -2.83 10.74
CA MET A 147 12.67 -2.93 10.27
C MET A 147 13.64 -3.62 11.25
N HIS A 148 13.21 -4.00 12.46
CA HIS A 148 14.03 -4.79 13.40
C HIS A 148 13.94 -6.30 13.11
N GLY A 149 13.10 -6.76 12.17
CA GLY A 149 13.11 -8.12 11.67
C GLY A 149 13.98 -8.22 10.41
N SER A 150 15.07 -9.00 10.45
CA SER A 150 15.82 -9.37 9.26
C SER A 150 14.89 -10.03 8.24
N ASP A 151 15.01 -9.63 6.97
CA ASP A 151 14.22 -10.23 5.89
C ASP A 151 14.42 -11.74 5.85
N PRO A 152 13.36 -12.53 5.65
CA PRO A 152 13.50 -13.98 5.50
C PRO A 152 14.13 -14.28 4.14
N TYR A 153 15.24 -14.99 4.17
CA TYR A 153 15.88 -15.56 3.00
C TYR A 153 15.61 -17.05 2.93
N LEU A 154 15.46 -17.59 1.73
CA LEU A 154 15.41 -19.02 1.47
C LEU A 154 16.82 -19.47 1.04
N LEU A 155 17.48 -20.23 1.89
CA LEU A 155 18.74 -20.88 1.58
C LEU A 155 18.41 -22.24 0.96
N VAL A 156 18.81 -22.43 -0.28
CA VAL A 156 18.69 -23.70 -1.01
C VAL A 156 20.08 -24.28 -1.13
N VAL A 157 20.28 -25.51 -0.63
CA VAL A 157 21.56 -26.21 -0.66
C VAL A 157 21.35 -27.58 -1.30
N HIS A 158 22.15 -27.88 -2.33
CA HIS A 158 22.20 -29.20 -2.93
C HIS A 158 23.51 -29.90 -2.52
N TYR A 159 23.39 -31.08 -1.92
CA TYR A 159 24.54 -31.83 -1.43
C TYR A 159 24.36 -33.36 -1.61
N SER A 160 25.45 -34.10 -1.63
CA SER A 160 25.43 -35.56 -1.66
C SER A 160 25.08 -36.13 -0.28
N SER A 161 24.45 -37.30 -0.22
CA SER A 161 24.04 -37.94 1.03
C SER A 161 25.14 -38.10 2.05
N ASP A 162 26.41 -38.23 1.59
CA ASP A 162 27.60 -38.41 2.45
C ASP A 162 27.99 -37.12 3.19
N ALA A 163 27.65 -35.95 2.64
CA ALA A 163 27.94 -34.64 3.22
C ALA A 163 26.91 -34.16 4.27
N GLU A 164 25.84 -34.93 4.52
CA GLU A 164 24.72 -34.49 5.35
C GLU A 164 25.13 -34.02 6.76
N ASN A 165 26.00 -34.76 7.44
CA ASN A 165 26.42 -34.42 8.80
C ASN A 165 27.25 -33.13 8.83
N ALA A 166 28.11 -32.91 7.86
CA ALA A 166 28.94 -31.70 7.75
C ALA A 166 28.09 -30.47 7.41
N VAL A 167 27.14 -30.64 6.50
CA VAL A 167 26.20 -29.59 6.12
C VAL A 167 25.32 -29.19 7.31
N GLN A 168 24.74 -30.15 8.05
CA GLN A 168 23.89 -29.85 9.22
C GLN A 168 24.63 -29.08 10.33
N GLN A 169 25.93 -29.32 10.52
CA GLN A 169 26.73 -28.60 11.52
C GLN A 169 27.04 -27.16 11.11
N THR A 170 27.12 -26.90 9.80
CA THR A 170 27.50 -25.58 9.25
C THR A 170 26.27 -24.72 8.94
N LEU A 171 25.08 -25.34 8.86
CA LEU A 171 23.84 -24.62 8.56
C LEU A 171 23.53 -23.54 9.60
N PRO A 172 23.13 -22.33 9.16
CA PRO A 172 22.63 -21.31 10.06
C PRO A 172 21.31 -21.75 10.72
N LYS A 173 20.99 -21.16 11.89
CA LYS A 173 19.72 -21.41 12.56
C LYS A 173 18.58 -20.93 11.68
N GLY A 174 17.69 -21.83 11.30
CA GLY A 174 16.55 -21.55 10.42
C GLY A 174 15.46 -22.59 10.52
N LYS A 175 14.36 -22.37 9.81
CA LYS A 175 13.23 -23.29 9.73
C LYS A 175 13.31 -24.06 8.42
N ILE A 176 13.41 -25.38 8.48
CA ILE A 176 13.34 -26.23 7.29
C ILE A 176 11.97 -26.08 6.64
N ARG A 177 11.93 -25.67 5.39
CA ARG A 177 10.73 -25.54 4.58
C ARG A 177 10.47 -26.77 3.71
N SER A 178 11.53 -27.29 3.13
CA SER A 178 11.47 -28.51 2.32
C SER A 178 12.79 -29.26 2.41
N ARG A 179 12.73 -30.58 2.34
CA ARG A 179 13.86 -31.47 2.16
C ARG A 179 13.47 -32.53 1.15
N THR A 180 14.12 -32.52 0.01
CA THR A 180 13.89 -33.47 -1.07
C THR A 180 15.10 -34.37 -1.22
N VAL A 181 14.91 -35.66 -1.12
CA VAL A 181 15.98 -36.66 -1.30
C VAL A 181 15.79 -37.31 -2.66
N THR A 182 16.79 -37.19 -3.51
CA THR A 182 16.82 -37.80 -4.84
C THR A 182 17.97 -38.81 -4.94
N ARG A 183 18.05 -39.55 -6.04
CA ARG A 183 19.19 -40.46 -6.28
C ARG A 183 20.51 -39.73 -6.46
N ASP A 184 20.44 -38.47 -6.90
CA ASP A 184 21.61 -37.62 -7.20
C ASP A 184 22.06 -36.77 -5.99
N GLY A 185 21.32 -36.82 -4.87
CA GLY A 185 21.64 -36.06 -3.66
C GLY A 185 20.41 -35.53 -2.92
N VAL A 186 20.65 -34.62 -2.02
CA VAL A 186 19.64 -33.98 -1.16
C VAL A 186 19.55 -32.50 -1.50
N GLU A 187 18.33 -32.02 -1.69
CA GLU A 187 18.00 -30.60 -1.78
C GLU A 187 17.36 -30.17 -0.47
N LEU A 188 17.94 -29.20 0.20
CA LEU A 188 17.46 -28.65 1.46
C LEU A 188 17.09 -27.18 1.27
N MET A 189 15.85 -26.83 1.57
CA MET A 189 15.34 -25.45 1.61
C MET A 189 15.16 -25.02 3.06
N LEU A 190 15.94 -24.04 3.48
CA LEU A 190 15.93 -23.51 4.84
C LEU A 190 15.54 -22.03 4.82
N GLU A 191 14.51 -21.66 5.58
CA GLU A 191 14.20 -20.27 5.83
C GLU A 191 15.14 -19.75 6.92
N VAL A 192 15.97 -18.81 6.56
CA VAL A 192 16.96 -18.18 7.45
C VAL A 192 16.68 -16.69 7.57
N ARG A 193 16.89 -16.13 8.75
CA ARG A 193 16.87 -14.68 8.97
C ARG A 193 18.32 -14.22 9.12
N MET A 194 18.86 -13.68 8.06
CA MET A 194 20.23 -13.19 8.02
C MET A 194 20.29 -11.68 7.89
N LYS A 195 21.29 -11.06 8.49
CA LYS A 195 21.69 -9.68 8.20
C LYS A 195 22.68 -9.71 7.03
N ASP A 196 22.67 -8.65 6.19
CA ASP A 196 23.51 -8.53 4.97
C ASP A 196 25.00 -8.88 5.13
N LYS A 197 25.49 -8.93 6.36
CA LYS A 197 26.90 -9.28 6.65
C LYS A 197 27.18 -10.78 6.87
N GLU A 198 26.15 -11.63 6.87
CA GLU A 198 26.32 -13.07 7.15
C GLU A 198 26.41 -13.95 5.89
N THR A 199 26.62 -13.34 4.73
CA THR A 199 26.81 -14.07 3.44
C THR A 199 28.05 -14.97 3.44
N SER A 200 29.01 -14.67 4.32
CA SER A 200 30.22 -15.52 4.50
C SER A 200 29.92 -16.96 4.90
N LYS A 201 28.79 -17.23 5.55
CA LYS A 201 28.38 -18.59 5.92
C LYS A 201 28.01 -19.46 4.71
N ILE A 202 27.58 -18.84 3.62
CA ILE A 202 27.29 -19.54 2.36
C ILE A 202 28.61 -20.02 1.72
N ASP A 203 29.66 -19.19 1.78
CA ASP A 203 30.96 -19.54 1.28
C ASP A 203 31.60 -20.70 2.09
N GLU A 204 31.28 -20.81 3.39
CA GLU A 204 31.67 -21.93 4.24
C GLU A 204 30.98 -23.24 3.83
N LEU A 205 29.70 -23.19 3.47
CA LEU A 205 28.95 -24.34 2.98
C LEU A 205 29.54 -24.89 1.67
N LEU A 206 29.95 -24.00 0.75
CA LEU A 206 30.59 -24.41 -0.52
C LEU A 206 31.95 -25.06 -0.36
N LYS A 207 32.63 -24.90 0.80
CA LYS A 207 33.90 -25.55 1.09
C LYS A 207 33.74 -27.01 1.53
N ILE A 208 32.54 -27.44 1.85
CA ILE A 208 32.28 -28.81 2.30
C ILE A 208 32.29 -29.75 1.09
N GLU A 209 33.14 -30.77 1.14
CA GLU A 209 33.21 -31.78 0.11
C GLU A 209 31.85 -32.51 -0.01
N GLY A 210 31.30 -32.54 -1.23
CA GLY A 210 29.97 -33.11 -1.50
C GLY A 210 28.83 -32.07 -1.57
N VAL A 211 29.05 -30.78 -1.28
CA VAL A 211 28.09 -29.71 -1.59
C VAL A 211 28.26 -29.31 -3.06
N LYS A 212 27.18 -29.38 -3.83
CA LYS A 212 27.19 -29.07 -5.27
C LYS A 212 26.98 -27.58 -5.51
N ASP A 213 25.98 -27.00 -4.85
CA ASP A 213 25.69 -25.56 -4.89
C ASP A 213 24.93 -25.11 -3.63
N ALA A 214 25.01 -23.83 -3.35
CA ALA A 214 24.25 -23.15 -2.32
C ALA A 214 23.78 -21.80 -2.85
N SER A 215 22.48 -21.57 -2.86
CA SER A 215 21.88 -20.31 -3.32
C SER A 215 21.04 -19.68 -2.24
N LEU A 216 21.13 -18.34 -2.13
CA LEU A 216 20.32 -17.54 -1.23
C LEU A 216 19.31 -16.73 -2.05
N VAL A 217 18.04 -17.07 -1.87
CA VAL A 217 16.95 -16.39 -2.58
C VAL A 217 16.19 -15.53 -1.57
N CYS A 218 16.03 -14.24 -1.88
CA CYS A 218 15.17 -13.39 -1.07
C CYS A 218 13.72 -13.88 -1.19
N TYR A 219 13.19 -14.37 -0.10
CA TYR A 219 11.81 -14.89 -0.05
C TYR A 219 10.88 -13.79 0.44
N SER A 220 10.16 -13.15 -0.49
CA SER A 220 8.98 -12.37 -0.14
C SER A 220 7.80 -13.33 0.01
N ALA A 221 7.22 -13.43 1.20
CA ALA A 221 6.14 -14.36 1.51
C ALA A 221 4.84 -14.13 0.69
N ASP A 222 4.81 -13.09 -0.14
CA ASP A 222 3.66 -12.67 -0.95
C ASP A 222 3.60 -13.33 -2.34
N THR A 223 4.50 -14.27 -2.66
CA THR A 223 4.54 -14.97 -3.97
C THR A 223 4.16 -16.45 -3.88
N ALA A 224 3.36 -16.85 -2.90
CA ALA A 224 2.72 -18.16 -2.96
C ALA A 224 1.52 -18.10 -3.93
N PRO A 225 1.42 -19.04 -4.92
CA PRO A 225 0.32 -19.12 -5.87
C PRO A 225 -1.03 -19.41 -5.20
#